data_0acf009092e48f4f7913900a2bc83d78
#
_entry.id   0acf009092e48f4f7913900a2bc83d78
#
_cell.length_a   1.000
_cell.length_b   1.000
_cell.length_c   1.000
_cell.angle_alpha   90.00
_cell.angle_beta   90.00
_cell.angle_gamma   90.00
#
_symmetry.space_group_name_H-M   'P 1'
#
loop_
_entity.id
_entity.type
_entity.pdbx_description
1 polymer ?
#
loop_
_entity_poly.entity_id
_entity_poly.type
_entity_poly.pdbx_seq_one_letter_code
_entity_poly.pdbx_strand_id
1 'polypeptide(L)'
;MKIEAFTKTYDQRTVLDFPGIELQPGKIYAVIGANGSGKSTFARVLSGVLPADRRQKPLRVASVGYMPQKTYAFRMSTRANLLLNGTDRARAGELMDALQLRPLENKRADRLSGGETARMALVRLMMRRYALVILDEPTAAMDMESTSISETLITHYVQQTQCALILVTHSLQQARRIADEVLYFHKGKLLEAGPKQAVLDHPTRAETRQFLEFCGV
;
A
#
# COMPACT_ATOMS: atom_id res chain seq x y z
N MET A 1 -13.99 -6.67 -7.19
CA MET A 1 -13.95 -6.95 -5.72
C MET A 1 -14.62 -5.81 -4.99
N LYS A 2 -15.64 -6.09 -4.18
CA LYS A 2 -16.39 -5.06 -3.46
C LYS A 2 -15.83 -4.87 -2.06
N ILE A 3 -15.55 -3.62 -1.70
CA ILE A 3 -15.34 -3.18 -0.32
C ILE A 3 -16.65 -2.57 0.14
N GLU A 4 -17.26 -3.15 1.19
CA GLU A 4 -18.51 -2.65 1.75
C GLU A 4 -18.28 -1.37 2.56
N ALA A 5 -19.34 -0.59 2.75
CA ALA A 5 -19.28 0.59 3.61
C ALA A 5 -18.97 0.21 5.06
N PHE A 6 -18.18 1.01 5.74
CA PHE A 6 -17.85 0.81 7.16
C PHE A 6 -17.43 2.11 7.82
N THR A 7 -17.50 2.12 9.16
CA THR A 7 -17.03 3.21 9.99
C THR A 7 -15.94 2.74 10.96
N LYS A 8 -15.14 3.69 11.42
CA LYS A 8 -14.22 3.50 12.54
C LYS A 8 -14.26 4.68 13.47
N THR A 9 -14.54 4.40 14.74
CA THR A 9 -14.69 5.38 15.82
C THR A 9 -13.67 5.09 16.92
N TYR A 10 -13.07 6.15 17.49
CA TYR A 10 -12.28 6.13 18.71
C TYR A 10 -12.82 7.20 19.63
N ASP A 11 -12.98 6.89 20.90
CA ASP A 11 -13.42 7.84 21.94
C ASP A 11 -14.62 8.71 21.50
N GLN A 12 -15.65 8.06 20.95
CA GLN A 12 -16.88 8.66 20.41
C GLN A 12 -16.66 9.57 19.16
N ARG A 13 -15.43 9.68 18.65
CA ARG A 13 -15.14 10.43 17.43
C ARG A 13 -14.97 9.47 16.25
N THR A 14 -15.81 9.61 15.25
CA THR A 14 -15.65 8.88 13.97
C THR A 14 -14.43 9.42 13.24
N VAL A 15 -13.41 8.57 13.06
CA VAL A 15 -12.16 8.90 12.36
C VAL A 15 -12.17 8.43 10.92
N LEU A 16 -13.09 7.53 10.57
CA LEU A 16 -13.28 7.05 9.22
C LEU A 16 -14.74 6.69 8.98
N ASP A 17 -15.32 7.24 7.92
CA ASP A 17 -16.63 6.94 7.38
C ASP A 17 -16.47 6.65 5.89
N PHE A 18 -16.40 5.36 5.55
CA PHE A 18 -16.11 4.90 4.19
C PHE A 18 -17.37 4.39 3.51
N PRO A 19 -17.75 4.93 2.34
CA PRO A 19 -19.02 4.61 1.69
C PRO A 19 -19.04 3.26 0.97
N GLY A 20 -17.89 2.59 0.87
CA GLY A 20 -17.70 1.41 0.02
C GLY A 20 -17.21 1.79 -1.38
N ILE A 21 -16.58 0.82 -2.06
CA ILE A 21 -16.09 0.96 -3.44
C ILE A 21 -15.94 -0.42 -4.08
N GLU A 22 -15.99 -0.46 -5.40
CA GLU A 22 -15.65 -1.66 -6.16
C GLU A 22 -14.24 -1.53 -6.75
N LEU A 23 -13.35 -2.50 -6.43
CA LEU A 23 -12.00 -2.57 -6.99
C LEU A 23 -11.96 -3.58 -8.14
N GLN A 24 -11.30 -3.21 -9.23
CA GLN A 24 -11.06 -4.09 -10.38
C GLN A 24 -9.77 -4.89 -10.18
N PRO A 25 -9.71 -6.16 -10.58
CA PRO A 25 -8.46 -6.93 -10.62
C PRO A 25 -7.42 -6.27 -11.53
N GLY A 26 -6.14 -6.43 -11.17
CA GLY A 26 -5.04 -5.92 -11.98
C GLY A 26 -4.84 -4.41 -11.95
N LYS A 27 -5.57 -3.68 -11.08
CA LYS A 27 -5.45 -2.21 -10.94
C LYS A 27 -4.79 -1.79 -9.63
N ILE A 28 -4.09 -0.65 -9.71
CA ILE A 28 -3.45 0.04 -8.59
C ILE A 28 -4.29 1.27 -8.21
N TYR A 29 -4.74 1.33 -6.96
CA TYR A 29 -5.53 2.41 -6.37
C TYR A 29 -4.65 3.21 -5.41
N ALA A 30 -4.27 4.44 -5.77
CA ALA A 30 -3.54 5.32 -4.85
C ALA A 30 -4.50 5.99 -3.87
N VAL A 31 -4.26 5.81 -2.58
CA VAL A 31 -4.98 6.50 -1.50
C VAL A 31 -4.16 7.70 -1.06
N ILE A 32 -4.66 8.90 -1.35
CA ILE A 32 -4.00 10.18 -1.07
C ILE A 32 -4.82 11.03 -0.10
N GLY A 33 -4.21 12.07 0.47
CA GLY A 33 -4.84 13.02 1.39
C GLY A 33 -3.90 13.48 2.48
N ALA A 34 -4.29 14.51 3.22
CA ALA A 34 -3.51 15.09 4.30
C ALA A 34 -3.24 14.09 5.44
N ASN A 35 -2.25 14.38 6.29
CA ASN A 35 -2.02 13.61 7.51
C ASN A 35 -3.26 13.66 8.41
N GLY A 36 -3.61 12.52 9.00
CA GLY A 36 -4.82 12.40 9.83
C GLY A 36 -6.14 12.29 9.03
N SER A 37 -6.12 12.21 7.70
CA SER A 37 -7.34 12.07 6.89
C SER A 37 -7.99 10.68 6.92
N GLY A 38 -7.38 9.68 7.61
CA GLY A 38 -7.95 8.35 7.78
C GLY A 38 -7.32 7.25 6.91
N LYS A 39 -6.33 7.55 6.05
CA LYS A 39 -5.71 6.60 5.11
C LYS A 39 -5.15 5.33 5.76
N SER A 40 -4.30 5.47 6.78
CA SER A 40 -3.72 4.31 7.48
C SER A 40 -4.77 3.55 8.31
N THR A 41 -5.81 4.24 8.82
CA THR A 41 -6.95 3.58 9.46
C THR A 41 -7.70 2.72 8.45
N PHE A 42 -7.97 3.25 7.25
CA PHE A 42 -8.56 2.51 6.14
C PHE A 42 -7.73 1.27 5.78
N ALA A 43 -6.42 1.42 5.57
CA ALA A 43 -5.51 0.31 5.27
C ALA A 43 -5.54 -0.79 6.36
N ARG A 44 -5.50 -0.40 7.64
CA ARG A 44 -5.53 -1.33 8.77
C ARG A 44 -6.87 -2.04 8.94
N VAL A 45 -7.99 -1.37 8.65
CA VAL A 45 -9.31 -2.03 8.69
C VAL A 45 -9.44 -3.03 7.56
N LEU A 46 -9.05 -2.69 6.34
CA LEU A 46 -9.12 -3.61 5.20
C LEU A 46 -8.17 -4.81 5.36
N SER A 47 -7.01 -4.61 5.96
CA SER A 47 -6.06 -5.71 6.24
C SER A 47 -6.49 -6.61 7.39
N GLY A 48 -7.54 -6.27 8.13
CA GLY A 48 -8.01 -7.02 9.29
C GLY A 48 -7.18 -6.81 10.56
N VAL A 49 -6.15 -5.95 10.53
CA VAL A 49 -5.35 -5.58 11.71
C VAL A 49 -6.16 -4.76 12.71
N LEU A 50 -7.12 -4.00 12.21
CA LEU A 50 -8.01 -3.18 13.00
C LEU A 50 -9.47 -3.57 12.71
N PRO A 51 -10.31 -3.89 13.71
CA PRO A 51 -11.73 -4.16 13.47
C PRO A 51 -12.48 -2.87 13.12
N ALA A 52 -13.37 -2.95 12.14
CA ALA A 52 -14.37 -1.92 11.90
C ALA A 52 -15.39 -1.86 13.06
N ASP A 53 -16.16 -0.76 13.14
CA ASP A 53 -17.23 -0.64 14.14
C ASP A 53 -18.31 -1.68 13.93
N ARG A 54 -19.06 -2.01 15.00
CA ARG A 54 -20.18 -2.96 14.98
C ARG A 54 -19.85 -4.31 14.34
N ARG A 55 -18.55 -4.72 14.38
CA ARG A 55 -18.05 -5.96 13.76
C ARG A 55 -18.37 -6.08 12.27
N GLN A 56 -18.47 -4.96 11.58
CA GLN A 56 -18.60 -4.92 10.12
C GLN A 56 -17.42 -5.67 9.49
N LYS A 57 -17.69 -6.42 8.43
CA LYS A 57 -16.68 -7.11 7.63
C LYS A 57 -16.63 -6.45 6.25
N PRO A 58 -15.85 -5.36 6.10
CA PRO A 58 -15.87 -4.55 4.88
C PRO A 58 -15.34 -5.30 3.65
N LEU A 59 -14.62 -6.39 3.86
CA LEU A 59 -13.97 -7.12 2.80
C LEU A 59 -14.20 -8.63 2.95
N ARG A 60 -14.60 -9.29 1.85
CA ARG A 60 -14.74 -10.75 1.74
C ARG A 60 -13.89 -11.23 0.59
N VAL A 61 -12.62 -11.53 0.86
CA VAL A 61 -11.67 -12.03 -0.14
C VAL A 61 -10.88 -13.19 0.42
N ALA A 62 -10.33 -14.01 -0.49
CA ALA A 62 -9.59 -15.21 -0.12
C ALA A 62 -8.30 -14.90 0.66
N SER A 63 -7.63 -13.80 0.33
CA SER A 63 -6.36 -13.43 0.97
C SER A 63 -6.05 -11.95 0.81
N VAL A 64 -5.50 -11.34 1.87
CA VAL A 64 -5.01 -9.95 1.88
C VAL A 64 -3.54 -9.94 2.27
N GLY A 65 -2.71 -9.31 1.46
CA GLY A 65 -1.33 -8.97 1.80
C GLY A 65 -1.26 -7.55 2.32
N TYR A 66 -0.59 -7.33 3.45
CA TYR A 66 -0.44 -6.00 4.03
C TYR A 66 1.01 -5.68 4.39
N MET A 67 1.49 -4.56 3.89
CA MET A 67 2.76 -3.97 4.30
C MET A 67 2.46 -2.67 5.05
N PRO A 68 2.66 -2.64 6.38
CA PRO A 68 2.45 -1.43 7.18
C PRO A 68 3.58 -0.42 6.95
N GLN A 69 3.32 0.85 7.21
CA GLN A 69 4.31 1.94 7.12
C GLN A 69 5.57 1.65 7.96
N LYS A 70 5.41 1.15 9.19
CA LYS A 70 6.53 0.68 10.01
C LYS A 70 6.73 -0.81 9.75
N THR A 71 7.73 -1.13 8.94
CA THR A 71 8.09 -2.50 8.61
C THR A 71 8.90 -3.16 9.73
N TYR A 72 8.79 -4.49 9.84
CA TYR A 72 9.49 -5.27 10.85
C TYR A 72 10.47 -6.26 10.22
N ALA A 73 11.69 -6.29 10.76
CA ALA A 73 12.73 -7.24 10.42
C ALA A 73 12.95 -8.22 11.60
N PHE A 74 12.74 -9.52 11.36
CA PHE A 74 13.01 -10.54 12.38
C PHE A 74 14.53 -10.75 12.52
N ARG A 75 14.99 -11.12 13.72
CA ARG A 75 16.40 -11.34 14.04
C ARG A 75 16.98 -12.62 13.42
N MET A 76 16.90 -12.73 12.11
CA MET A 76 17.43 -13.80 11.27
C MET A 76 18.03 -13.17 10.01
N SER A 77 18.61 -13.97 9.10
CA SER A 77 19.16 -13.44 7.85
C SER A 77 18.08 -12.81 6.98
N THR A 78 18.48 -11.91 6.08
CA THR A 78 17.57 -11.30 5.10
C THR A 78 16.84 -12.39 4.31
N ARG A 79 17.55 -13.39 3.78
CA ARG A 79 16.94 -14.53 3.07
C ARG A 79 15.90 -15.27 3.92
N ALA A 80 16.22 -15.57 5.18
CA ALA A 80 15.27 -16.25 6.07
C ALA A 80 14.01 -15.43 6.32
N ASN A 81 14.12 -14.09 6.42
CA ASN A 81 12.96 -13.20 6.52
C ASN A 81 12.02 -13.30 5.29
N LEU A 82 12.57 -13.44 4.09
CA LEU A 82 11.78 -13.57 2.86
C LEU A 82 11.00 -14.88 2.86
N LEU A 83 11.66 -15.97 3.24
CA LEU A 83 11.09 -17.32 3.26
C LEU A 83 10.02 -17.53 4.33
N LEU A 84 9.76 -16.57 5.22
CA LEU A 84 8.63 -16.63 6.16
C LEU A 84 7.26 -16.59 5.47
N ASN A 85 7.19 -16.02 4.27
CA ASN A 85 5.93 -15.87 3.53
C ASN A 85 5.86 -16.74 2.27
N GLY A 86 6.85 -17.60 2.04
CA GLY A 86 6.90 -18.54 0.92
C GLY A 86 8.19 -19.33 0.93
N THR A 87 8.14 -20.59 0.50
CA THR A 87 9.28 -21.52 0.56
C THR A 87 10.08 -21.59 -0.75
N ASP A 88 9.63 -20.92 -1.80
CA ASP A 88 10.28 -20.90 -3.11
C ASP A 88 11.58 -20.11 -3.08
N ARG A 89 12.70 -20.83 -3.06
CA ARG A 89 14.05 -20.25 -2.97
C ARG A 89 14.48 -19.58 -4.29
N ALA A 90 14.03 -20.11 -5.44
CA ALA A 90 14.33 -19.52 -6.74
C ALA A 90 13.67 -18.15 -6.86
N ARG A 91 12.36 -18.07 -6.58
CA ARG A 91 11.60 -16.82 -6.54
C ARG A 91 12.18 -15.82 -5.54
N ALA A 92 12.58 -16.26 -4.34
CA ALA A 92 13.24 -15.39 -3.37
C ALA A 92 14.52 -14.80 -3.96
N GLY A 93 15.31 -15.61 -4.68
CA GLY A 93 16.50 -15.16 -5.37
C GLY A 93 16.22 -14.08 -6.42
N GLU A 94 15.28 -14.33 -7.33
CA GLU A 94 14.87 -13.37 -8.37
C GLU A 94 14.40 -12.04 -7.79
N LEU A 95 13.54 -12.09 -6.77
CA LEU A 95 13.04 -10.88 -6.11
C LEU A 95 14.14 -10.12 -5.34
N MET A 96 15.11 -10.84 -4.76
CA MET A 96 16.29 -10.21 -4.12
C MET A 96 17.16 -9.49 -5.13
N ASP A 97 17.37 -10.08 -6.31
CA ASP A 97 18.11 -9.42 -7.40
C ASP A 97 17.37 -8.19 -7.90
N ALA A 98 16.06 -8.31 -8.13
CA ALA A 98 15.22 -7.21 -8.60
C ALA A 98 15.24 -5.98 -7.67
N LEU A 99 15.34 -6.16 -6.35
CA LEU A 99 15.42 -5.08 -5.36
C LEU A 99 16.82 -4.85 -4.78
N GLN A 100 17.87 -5.35 -5.43
CA GLN A 100 19.27 -5.14 -5.03
C GLN A 100 19.55 -5.58 -3.59
N LEU A 101 18.93 -6.69 -3.16
CA LEU A 101 19.11 -7.26 -1.83
C LEU A 101 20.08 -8.45 -1.79
N ARG A 102 20.55 -8.94 -2.94
CA ARG A 102 21.45 -10.09 -3.02
C ARG A 102 22.73 -9.93 -2.18
N PRO A 103 23.41 -8.77 -2.18
CA PRO A 103 24.60 -8.58 -1.32
C PRO A 103 24.30 -8.67 0.18
N LEU A 104 23.03 -8.53 0.57
CA LEU A 104 22.56 -8.51 1.94
C LEU A 104 21.94 -9.85 2.37
N GLU A 105 21.96 -10.88 1.51
CA GLU A 105 21.28 -12.15 1.71
C GLU A 105 21.54 -12.79 3.07
N ASN A 106 22.79 -12.82 3.49
CA ASN A 106 23.23 -13.43 4.75
C ASN A 106 23.31 -12.45 5.91
N LYS A 107 23.13 -11.13 5.66
CA LYS A 107 23.14 -10.10 6.71
C LYS A 107 21.93 -10.28 7.63
N ARG A 108 22.11 -10.10 8.92
CA ARG A 108 21.00 -10.07 9.89
C ARG A 108 20.05 -8.92 9.54
N ALA A 109 18.78 -9.22 9.38
CA ALA A 109 17.80 -8.25 8.90
C ALA A 109 17.53 -7.11 9.90
N ASP A 110 17.73 -7.33 11.20
CA ASP A 110 17.64 -6.29 12.22
C ASP A 110 18.82 -5.27 12.19
N ARG A 111 19.79 -5.48 11.30
CA ARG A 111 20.91 -4.55 11.02
C ARG A 111 20.80 -3.89 9.64
N LEU A 112 19.71 -4.06 8.95
CA LEU A 112 19.41 -3.39 7.69
C LEU A 112 19.09 -1.91 7.95
N SER A 113 19.39 -1.04 6.98
CA SER A 113 18.90 0.35 6.96
C SER A 113 17.37 0.38 6.83
N GLY A 114 16.76 1.55 7.00
CA GLY A 114 15.32 1.72 6.82
C GLY A 114 14.85 1.34 5.41
N GLY A 115 15.57 1.82 4.38
CA GLY A 115 15.28 1.50 2.98
C GLY A 115 15.51 0.01 2.64
N GLU A 116 16.61 -0.59 3.12
CA GLU A 116 16.86 -2.03 2.95
C GLU A 116 15.77 -2.88 3.63
N THR A 117 15.31 -2.47 4.82
CA THR A 117 14.23 -3.15 5.55
C THR A 117 12.90 -3.03 4.80
N ALA A 118 12.60 -1.85 4.23
CA ALA A 118 11.39 -1.64 3.44
C ALA A 118 11.41 -2.48 2.16
N ARG A 119 12.53 -2.51 1.42
CA ARG A 119 12.69 -3.38 0.24
C ARG A 119 12.53 -4.87 0.61
N MET A 120 13.17 -5.31 1.69
CA MET A 120 13.02 -6.69 2.19
C MET A 120 11.56 -7.01 2.54
N ALA A 121 10.84 -6.10 3.21
CA ALA A 121 9.43 -6.32 3.55
C ALA A 121 8.54 -6.41 2.31
N LEU A 122 8.83 -5.62 1.27
CA LEU A 122 8.13 -5.67 -0.02
C LEU A 122 8.36 -7.03 -0.70
N VAL A 123 9.62 -7.49 -0.81
CA VAL A 123 9.94 -8.82 -1.35
C VAL A 123 9.24 -9.91 -0.54
N ARG A 124 9.34 -9.88 0.79
CA ARG A 124 8.67 -10.84 1.66
C ARG A 124 7.18 -10.93 1.38
N LEU A 125 6.50 -9.81 1.17
CA LEU A 125 5.10 -9.80 0.80
C LEU A 125 4.88 -10.46 -0.57
N MET A 126 5.71 -10.16 -1.57
CA MET A 126 5.58 -10.65 -2.94
C MET A 126 5.99 -12.11 -3.13
N MET A 127 6.52 -12.78 -2.09
CA MET A 127 6.74 -14.23 -2.09
C MET A 127 5.43 -15.04 -2.22
N ARG A 128 4.28 -14.42 -2.00
CA ARG A 128 2.97 -15.05 -2.07
C ARG A 128 2.03 -14.25 -2.96
N ARG A 129 1.01 -14.91 -3.54
CA ARG A 129 -0.08 -14.25 -4.29
C ARG A 129 -1.25 -13.94 -3.36
N TYR A 130 -1.88 -12.79 -3.57
CA TYR A 130 -3.03 -12.31 -2.80
C TYR A 130 -4.14 -11.86 -3.75
N ALA A 131 -5.38 -11.86 -3.27
CA ALA A 131 -6.50 -11.23 -3.99
C ALA A 131 -6.45 -9.70 -3.88
N LEU A 132 -6.03 -9.19 -2.70
CA LEU A 132 -5.80 -7.77 -2.44
C LEU A 132 -4.44 -7.58 -1.80
N VAL A 133 -3.69 -6.60 -2.26
CA VAL A 133 -2.46 -6.11 -1.62
C VAL A 133 -2.68 -4.68 -1.13
N ILE A 134 -2.23 -4.39 0.08
CA ILE A 134 -2.28 -3.05 0.67
C ILE A 134 -0.86 -2.68 1.09
N LEU A 135 -0.35 -1.59 0.54
CA LEU A 135 0.96 -1.03 0.85
C LEU A 135 0.77 0.34 1.50
N ASP A 136 1.19 0.49 2.76
CA ASP A 136 1.07 1.74 3.51
C ASP A 136 2.45 2.43 3.53
N GLU A 137 2.65 3.44 2.68
CA GLU A 137 3.89 4.21 2.51
C GLU A 137 5.13 3.34 2.22
N PRO A 138 5.08 2.42 1.23
CA PRO A 138 6.10 1.39 1.05
C PRO A 138 7.49 1.91 0.72
N THR A 139 7.60 3.12 0.15
CA THR A 139 8.86 3.70 -0.33
C THR A 139 9.33 4.91 0.49
N ALA A 140 8.65 5.26 1.59
CA ALA A 140 8.95 6.47 2.37
C ALA A 140 10.38 6.54 2.94
N ALA A 141 11.03 5.39 3.15
CA ALA A 141 12.40 5.30 3.66
C ALA A 141 13.45 5.00 2.55
N MET A 142 13.05 5.02 1.28
CA MET A 142 13.89 4.68 0.13
C MET A 142 14.40 5.96 -0.57
N ASP A 143 15.60 5.87 -1.15
CA ASP A 143 16.09 6.84 -2.09
C ASP A 143 15.36 6.77 -3.43
N MET A 144 15.68 7.68 -4.34
CA MET A 144 14.99 7.80 -5.64
C MET A 144 15.16 6.53 -6.50
N GLU A 145 16.38 5.97 -6.54
CA GLU A 145 16.67 4.76 -7.33
C GLU A 145 15.91 3.56 -6.78
N SER A 146 16.02 3.30 -5.47
CA SER A 146 15.28 2.22 -4.79
C SER A 146 13.77 2.36 -4.93
N THR A 147 13.25 3.60 -4.89
CA THR A 147 11.83 3.88 -5.13
C THR A 147 11.42 3.48 -6.54
N SER A 148 12.16 3.89 -7.57
CA SER A 148 11.86 3.57 -8.97
C SER A 148 11.86 2.06 -9.23
N ILE A 149 12.87 1.35 -8.72
CA ILE A 149 12.95 -0.10 -8.84
C ILE A 149 11.78 -0.80 -8.13
N SER A 150 11.42 -0.30 -6.93
CA SER A 150 10.29 -0.85 -6.15
C SER A 150 8.95 -0.62 -6.85
N GLU A 151 8.73 0.56 -7.46
CA GLU A 151 7.54 0.88 -8.25
C GLU A 151 7.39 -0.05 -9.47
N THR A 152 8.50 -0.29 -10.17
CA THR A 152 8.54 -1.22 -11.29
C THR A 152 8.15 -2.64 -10.85
N LEU A 153 8.70 -3.12 -9.72
CA LEU A 153 8.38 -4.42 -9.18
C LEU A 153 6.91 -4.52 -8.73
N ILE A 154 6.38 -3.48 -8.09
CA ILE A 154 4.96 -3.40 -7.67
C ILE A 154 4.05 -3.54 -8.89
N THR A 155 4.30 -2.75 -9.93
CA THR A 155 3.51 -2.76 -11.17
C THR A 155 3.56 -4.14 -11.85
N HIS A 156 4.76 -4.72 -11.96
CA HIS A 156 4.94 -6.05 -12.53
C HIS A 156 4.22 -7.14 -11.72
N TYR A 157 4.31 -7.07 -10.39
CA TYR A 157 3.60 -8.00 -9.51
C TYR A 157 2.08 -7.96 -9.71
N VAL A 158 1.49 -6.75 -9.81
CA VAL A 158 0.05 -6.58 -10.07
C VAL A 158 -0.34 -7.15 -11.44
N GLN A 159 0.46 -6.88 -12.47
CA GLN A 159 0.24 -7.42 -13.81
C GLN A 159 0.28 -8.95 -13.84
N GLN A 160 1.25 -9.56 -13.16
CA GLN A 160 1.41 -11.02 -13.12
C GLN A 160 0.35 -11.73 -12.29
N THR A 161 -0.06 -11.14 -11.17
CA THR A 161 -0.97 -11.79 -10.21
C THR A 161 -2.42 -11.42 -10.43
N GLN A 162 -2.68 -10.34 -11.16
CA GLN A 162 -4.01 -9.74 -11.33
C GLN A 162 -4.69 -9.39 -10.00
N CYS A 163 -3.91 -9.16 -8.93
CA CYS A 163 -4.46 -8.68 -7.67
C CYS A 163 -4.94 -7.22 -7.81
N ALA A 164 -5.91 -6.80 -7.00
CA ALA A 164 -6.11 -5.38 -6.77
C ALA A 164 -5.04 -4.89 -5.79
N LEU A 165 -4.50 -3.68 -5.98
CA LEU A 165 -3.52 -3.11 -5.07
C LEU A 165 -3.95 -1.73 -4.59
N ILE A 166 -3.95 -1.55 -3.27
CA ILE A 166 -4.14 -0.26 -2.61
C ILE A 166 -2.77 0.25 -2.17
N LEU A 167 -2.37 1.41 -2.71
CA LEU A 167 -1.14 2.11 -2.38
C LEU A 167 -1.49 3.36 -1.58
N VAL A 168 -1.27 3.34 -0.27
CA VAL A 168 -1.35 4.55 0.54
C VAL A 168 -0.05 5.30 0.39
N THR A 169 -0.12 6.56 -0.05
CA THR A 169 1.06 7.38 -0.25
C THR A 169 0.77 8.87 -0.06
N HIS A 170 1.77 9.61 0.42
CA HIS A 170 1.77 11.07 0.42
C HIS A 170 2.44 11.65 -0.84
N SER A 171 3.09 10.82 -1.66
CA SER A 171 3.73 11.24 -2.91
C SER A 171 2.75 11.25 -4.06
N LEU A 172 2.29 12.43 -4.46
CA LEU A 172 1.45 12.61 -5.66
C LEU A 172 2.18 12.18 -6.93
N GLN A 173 3.50 12.36 -6.98
CA GLN A 173 4.32 11.90 -8.10
C GLN A 173 4.30 10.36 -8.22
N GLN A 174 4.38 9.64 -7.09
CA GLN A 174 4.23 8.18 -7.08
C GLN A 174 2.84 7.78 -7.56
N ALA A 175 1.78 8.41 -7.05
CA ALA A 175 0.42 8.15 -7.52
C ALA A 175 0.28 8.39 -9.04
N ARG A 176 0.87 9.47 -9.58
CA ARG A 176 0.88 9.74 -11.03
C ARG A 176 1.59 8.67 -11.83
N ARG A 177 2.74 8.16 -11.34
CA ARG A 177 3.54 7.17 -12.08
C ARG A 177 2.85 5.83 -12.16
N ILE A 178 2.39 5.28 -11.03
CA ILE A 178 2.03 3.86 -10.98
C ILE A 178 0.55 3.57 -10.70
N ALA A 179 -0.26 4.53 -10.25
CA ALA A 179 -1.68 4.28 -10.02
C ALA A 179 -2.50 4.31 -11.32
N ASP A 180 -3.57 3.54 -11.36
CA ASP A 180 -4.64 3.62 -12.35
C ASP A 180 -5.75 4.55 -11.90
N GLU A 181 -6.11 4.44 -10.62
CA GLU A 181 -7.16 5.22 -9.98
C GLU A 181 -6.66 5.87 -8.69
N VAL A 182 -7.29 6.96 -8.30
CA VAL A 182 -6.96 7.72 -7.09
C VAL A 182 -8.17 7.83 -6.20
N LEU A 183 -7.97 7.60 -4.91
CA LEU A 183 -8.94 7.72 -3.83
C LEU A 183 -8.48 8.86 -2.91
N TYR A 184 -9.13 10.01 -2.98
CA TYR A 184 -8.80 11.15 -2.14
C TYR A 184 -9.58 11.13 -0.83
N PHE A 185 -8.84 11.07 0.27
CA PHE A 185 -9.38 11.08 1.63
C PHE A 185 -9.27 12.46 2.27
N HIS A 186 -10.38 12.96 2.77
CA HIS A 186 -10.46 14.22 3.51
C HIS A 186 -11.28 14.05 4.79
N LYS A 187 -10.70 14.42 5.95
CA LYS A 187 -11.37 14.39 7.26
C LYS A 187 -12.15 13.09 7.54
N GLY A 188 -11.52 11.94 7.28
CA GLY A 188 -12.11 10.63 7.53
C GLY A 188 -13.12 10.15 6.49
N LYS A 189 -13.26 10.80 5.35
CA LYS A 189 -14.18 10.41 4.28
C LYS A 189 -13.46 10.24 2.96
N LEU A 190 -13.94 9.29 2.13
CA LEU A 190 -13.61 9.24 0.73
C LEU A 190 -14.37 10.37 0.02
N LEU A 191 -13.68 11.43 -0.35
CA LEU A 191 -14.31 12.63 -0.90
C LEU A 191 -14.38 12.60 -2.42
N GLU A 192 -13.35 12.07 -3.08
CA GLU A 192 -13.29 11.95 -4.53
C GLU A 192 -12.56 10.66 -4.92
N ALA A 193 -13.03 9.98 -5.97
CA ALA A 193 -12.46 8.75 -6.48
C ALA A 193 -12.65 8.67 -8.00
N GLY A 194 -11.66 8.11 -8.70
CA GLY A 194 -11.73 7.89 -10.14
C GLY A 194 -10.37 7.71 -10.80
N PRO A 195 -10.34 7.67 -12.13
CA PRO A 195 -9.09 7.63 -12.90
C PRO A 195 -8.11 8.71 -12.46
N LYS A 196 -6.83 8.38 -12.40
CA LYS A 196 -5.82 9.31 -11.85
C LYS A 196 -5.81 10.67 -12.54
N GLN A 197 -6.00 10.71 -13.86
CA GLN A 197 -6.07 11.99 -14.61
C GLN A 197 -7.28 12.84 -14.17
N ALA A 198 -8.43 12.21 -13.96
CA ALA A 198 -9.63 12.93 -13.52
C ALA A 198 -9.44 13.56 -12.14
N VAL A 199 -8.88 12.82 -11.19
CA VAL A 199 -8.72 13.30 -9.79
C VAL A 199 -7.53 14.23 -9.63
N LEU A 200 -6.38 13.98 -10.32
CA LEU A 200 -5.14 14.74 -10.12
C LEU A 200 -5.03 15.95 -11.06
N ASP A 201 -5.67 15.93 -12.24
CA ASP A 201 -5.54 17.01 -13.23
C ASP A 201 -6.82 17.84 -13.35
N HIS A 202 -7.99 17.21 -13.11
CA HIS A 202 -9.30 17.85 -13.25
C HIS A 202 -10.21 17.56 -12.05
N PRO A 203 -9.77 17.88 -10.80
CA PRO A 203 -10.55 17.59 -9.60
C PRO A 203 -11.89 18.33 -9.61
N THR A 204 -12.96 17.63 -9.26
CA THR A 204 -14.32 18.20 -9.23
C THR A 204 -14.63 18.86 -7.88
N ARG A 205 -13.97 18.40 -6.79
CA ARG A 205 -14.18 18.91 -5.45
C ARG A 205 -13.21 20.04 -5.12
N ALA A 206 -13.72 21.09 -4.49
CA ALA A 206 -12.91 22.23 -4.09
C ALA A 206 -11.77 21.84 -3.12
N GLU A 207 -12.08 20.93 -2.19
CA GLU A 207 -11.10 20.44 -1.20
C GLU A 207 -10.00 19.61 -1.87
N THR A 208 -10.31 18.85 -2.91
CA THR A 208 -9.29 18.09 -3.68
C THR A 208 -8.37 19.08 -4.39
N ARG A 209 -8.93 20.10 -5.04
CA ARG A 209 -8.16 21.14 -5.73
C ARG A 209 -7.22 21.87 -4.77
N GLN A 210 -7.75 22.33 -3.65
CA GLN A 210 -6.94 23.01 -2.63
C GLN A 210 -5.81 22.13 -2.07
N PHE A 211 -6.08 20.82 -1.88
CA PHE A 211 -5.05 19.88 -1.44
C PHE A 211 -3.95 19.70 -2.50
N LEU A 212 -4.30 19.58 -3.76
CA LEU A 212 -3.33 19.42 -4.85
C LEU A 212 -2.48 20.69 -5.03
N GLU A 213 -3.10 21.88 -5.03
CA GLU A 213 -2.41 23.17 -5.07
C GLU A 213 -1.41 23.32 -3.91
N PHE A 214 -1.81 22.94 -2.68
CA PHE A 214 -0.92 22.96 -1.51
C PHE A 214 0.29 22.01 -1.68
N CYS A 215 0.10 20.88 -2.37
CA CYS A 215 1.17 19.92 -2.65
C CYS A 215 2.03 20.28 -3.88
N GLY A 216 1.76 21.41 -4.54
CA GLY A 216 2.54 21.88 -5.70
C GLY A 216 2.29 21.12 -7.00
N VAL A 217 1.05 20.63 -7.18
CA VAL A 217 0.61 19.86 -8.35
C VAL A 217 -0.52 20.61 -9.04
#